data_8129d6005accef0d61cb1e601a0a7650
#
_entry.id   8129d6005accef0d61cb1e601a0a7650
#
_cell.length_a   1.000
_cell.length_b   1.000
_cell.length_c   1.000
_cell.angle_alpha   90.00
_cell.angle_beta   90.00
_cell.angle_gamma   90.00
#
_symmetry.space_group_name_H-M   'P 1'
#
loop_
_entity.id
_entity.type
_entity.pdbx_description
1 polymer ?
#
loop_
_entity_poly.entity_id
_entity_poly.type
_entity_poly.pdbx_seq_one_letter_code
_entity_poly.pdbx_strand_id
1 'polypeptide(L)'
;MRKTYLLLTLLLLCVGISIHAQVTTASMSGKVTDTSSEAMIGVNIKATHTPTGTEYYTITQPNGSYSFNNLRIGGPYVVEFSYIGYNTESRTGINLVLGEDLKLNVVMREDTQALDEVVVVADKNPIISGSRTGAQEIITREKMDKLPTINRSLDDFVKLTPMSSGKNFGGVSYRFNNVTVDGASFNNSFGLASALGASGTEPISLEALEQVQVMIAPFDVRNGGFTGAGINSVTKSGSNEFHASVYMYTKSPSMMGYRVKDETIGVSEFSNHQYGISLSGPIIKNKLFFFINGEMDRQEEPISYTTANSAADATVLQGLSDFLGDELGYNPGKFDVNKTNTQADRILSLIHISEPTRLQLIS
;
A
#
# COMPACT_ATOMS: atom_id res chain seq x y z
N MET A 1 -10.49 43.87 15.08
CA MET A 1 -9.85 44.02 13.77
C MET A 1 -8.56 43.18 13.63
N ARG A 2 -7.52 43.27 14.47
CA ARG A 2 -6.29 42.43 14.36
C ARG A 2 -6.55 40.91 14.38
N LYS A 3 -7.44 40.42 15.24
CA LYS A 3 -7.78 38.99 15.33
C LYS A 3 -8.56 38.48 14.15
N THR A 4 -9.40 39.27 13.50
CA THR A 4 -10.14 38.93 12.30
C THR A 4 -9.22 38.85 11.07
N TYR A 5 -8.21 39.73 10.95
CA TYR A 5 -7.20 39.63 9.88
C TYR A 5 -6.29 38.41 10.06
N LEU A 6 -5.97 38.04 11.30
CA LEU A 6 -5.14 36.84 11.58
C LEU A 6 -5.89 35.55 11.23
N LEU A 7 -7.20 35.51 11.48
CA LEU A 7 -8.07 34.40 11.09
C LEU A 7 -8.26 34.32 9.58
N LEU A 8 -8.38 35.48 8.90
CA LEU A 8 -8.49 35.54 7.44
C LEU A 8 -7.18 35.13 6.73
N THR A 9 -6.02 35.56 7.25
CA THR A 9 -4.70 35.12 6.74
C THR A 9 -4.46 33.65 6.98
N LEU A 10 -4.87 33.09 8.12
CA LEU A 10 -4.77 31.66 8.40
C LEU A 10 -5.69 30.85 7.44
N LEU A 11 -6.90 31.35 7.18
CA LEU A 11 -7.82 30.74 6.22
C LEU A 11 -7.27 30.80 4.79
N LEU A 12 -6.64 31.92 4.39
CA LEU A 12 -6.03 32.09 3.07
C LEU A 12 -4.79 31.18 2.88
N LEU A 13 -4.03 30.93 3.96
CA LEU A 13 -2.89 30.01 3.94
C LEU A 13 -3.30 28.55 3.72
N CYS A 14 -4.51 28.16 4.15
CA CYS A 14 -5.07 26.81 3.93
C CYS A 14 -5.53 26.55 2.48
N VAL A 15 -5.77 27.60 1.69
CA VAL A 15 -6.27 27.47 0.30
C VAL A 15 -5.16 27.17 -0.72
N GLY A 16 -3.88 27.35 -0.34
CA GLY A 16 -2.73 27.20 -1.24
C GLY A 16 -2.13 25.78 -1.32
N ILE A 17 -2.74 24.78 -0.70
CA ILE A 17 -2.20 23.41 -0.74
C ILE A 17 -2.65 22.77 -2.07
N SER A 18 -1.72 22.64 -3.01
CA SER A 18 -1.91 21.82 -4.20
C SER A 18 -2.06 20.35 -3.77
N ILE A 19 -3.29 19.88 -3.69
CA ILE A 19 -3.60 18.48 -3.42
C ILE A 19 -3.29 17.72 -4.70
N HIS A 20 -2.15 17.07 -4.76
CA HIS A 20 -1.86 16.08 -5.79
C HIS A 20 -2.72 14.84 -5.48
N ALA A 21 -3.85 14.72 -6.16
CA ALA A 21 -4.71 13.55 -6.04
C ALA A 21 -4.04 12.35 -6.71
N GLN A 22 -3.37 11.53 -5.91
CA GLN A 22 -2.88 10.24 -6.37
C GLN A 22 -4.00 9.20 -6.30
N VAL A 23 -3.88 8.16 -7.12
CA VAL A 23 -4.90 7.12 -7.21
C VAL A 23 -4.85 6.24 -5.97
N THR A 24 -5.85 6.34 -5.13
CA THR A 24 -6.04 5.51 -3.92
C THR A 24 -7.28 4.62 -4.00
N THR A 25 -7.96 4.65 -5.15
CA THR A 25 -9.25 3.99 -5.40
C THR A 25 -9.18 3.09 -6.62
N ALA A 26 -10.21 2.30 -6.82
CA ALA A 26 -10.45 1.51 -8.01
C ALA A 26 -11.67 2.04 -8.77
N SER A 27 -11.88 1.53 -9.98
CA SER A 27 -13.06 1.81 -10.81
C SER A 27 -13.68 0.49 -11.26
N MET A 28 -14.97 0.54 -11.60
CA MET A 28 -15.66 -0.58 -12.22
C MET A 28 -16.52 -0.03 -13.38
N SER A 29 -16.43 -0.63 -14.54
CA SER A 29 -17.23 -0.24 -15.69
C SER A 29 -17.67 -1.44 -16.50
N GLY A 30 -18.68 -1.25 -17.34
CA GLY A 30 -19.18 -2.34 -18.17
C GLY A 30 -20.33 -1.93 -19.04
N LYS A 31 -20.93 -2.93 -19.66
CA LYS A 31 -22.12 -2.78 -20.50
C LYS A 31 -23.20 -3.76 -20.05
N VAL A 32 -24.44 -3.27 -19.97
CA VAL A 32 -25.62 -4.10 -19.70
C VAL A 32 -26.40 -4.23 -21.01
N THR A 33 -26.71 -5.48 -21.35
CA THR A 33 -27.51 -5.82 -22.53
C THR A 33 -28.64 -6.76 -22.12
N ASP A 34 -29.64 -6.89 -22.98
CA ASP A 34 -30.64 -7.96 -22.89
C ASP A 34 -30.14 -9.26 -23.56
N THR A 35 -30.98 -10.27 -23.61
CA THR A 35 -30.71 -11.55 -24.27
C THR A 35 -30.55 -11.44 -25.80
N SER A 36 -31.09 -10.38 -26.42
CA SER A 36 -30.97 -10.03 -27.83
C SER A 36 -29.71 -9.24 -28.15
N SER A 37 -28.84 -8.97 -27.13
CA SER A 37 -27.64 -8.13 -27.23
C SER A 37 -27.94 -6.64 -27.46
N GLU A 38 -29.19 -6.21 -27.22
CA GLU A 38 -29.55 -4.79 -27.24
C GLU A 38 -29.09 -4.08 -25.97
N ALA A 39 -28.69 -2.82 -26.11
CA ALA A 39 -28.19 -2.02 -24.99
C ALA A 39 -29.37 -1.58 -24.09
N MET A 40 -29.25 -1.84 -22.78
CA MET A 40 -30.28 -1.47 -21.82
C MET A 40 -29.98 -0.13 -21.15
N ILE A 41 -30.84 0.86 -21.37
CA ILE A 41 -30.78 2.19 -20.75
C ILE A 41 -31.53 2.21 -19.41
N GLY A 42 -31.00 2.91 -18.41
CA GLY A 42 -31.71 3.18 -17.16
C GLY A 42 -31.71 1.99 -16.18
N VAL A 43 -30.89 0.98 -16.38
CA VAL A 43 -30.71 -0.11 -15.41
C VAL A 43 -30.09 0.46 -14.14
N ASN A 44 -30.72 0.22 -12.99
CA ASN A 44 -30.15 0.59 -11.70
C ASN A 44 -29.08 -0.41 -11.30
N ILE A 45 -27.91 0.09 -10.91
CA ILE A 45 -26.78 -0.72 -10.50
C ILE A 45 -26.37 -0.27 -9.12
N LYS A 46 -26.36 -1.24 -8.16
CA LYS A 46 -25.92 -1.03 -6.80
C LYS A 46 -24.70 -1.90 -6.52
N ALA A 47 -23.59 -1.30 -6.12
CA ALA A 47 -22.40 -2.01 -5.68
C ALA A 47 -22.25 -1.83 -4.16
N THR A 48 -22.25 -2.92 -3.42
CA THR A 48 -22.12 -2.93 -1.96
C THR A 48 -20.76 -3.51 -1.56
N HIS A 49 -19.94 -2.74 -0.88
CA HIS A 49 -18.71 -3.22 -0.26
C HIS A 49 -19.07 -3.94 1.03
N THR A 50 -19.08 -5.26 1.02
CA THR A 50 -19.58 -6.09 2.13
C THR A 50 -18.91 -5.81 3.48
N PRO A 51 -17.57 -5.65 3.57
CA PRO A 51 -16.91 -5.44 4.86
C PRO A 51 -17.31 -4.14 5.57
N THR A 52 -17.66 -3.09 4.84
CA THR A 52 -18.06 -1.79 5.42
C THR A 52 -19.55 -1.48 5.26
N GLY A 53 -20.27 -2.26 4.47
CA GLY A 53 -21.65 -1.96 4.12
C GLY A 53 -21.83 -0.68 3.30
N THR A 54 -20.77 -0.16 2.68
CA THR A 54 -20.84 1.03 1.84
C THR A 54 -21.50 0.71 0.52
N GLU A 55 -22.49 1.49 0.15
CA GLU A 55 -23.26 1.32 -1.07
C GLU A 55 -22.93 2.42 -2.07
N TYR A 56 -22.72 2.02 -3.32
CA TYR A 56 -22.48 2.89 -4.47
C TYR A 56 -23.57 2.66 -5.51
N TYR A 57 -24.05 3.71 -6.14
CA TYR A 57 -25.14 3.65 -7.08
C TYR A 57 -24.77 4.31 -8.41
N THR A 58 -25.19 3.69 -9.50
CA THR A 58 -25.12 4.26 -10.86
C THR A 58 -26.26 3.73 -11.72
N ILE A 59 -26.46 4.33 -12.87
CA ILE A 59 -27.44 3.90 -13.88
C ILE A 59 -26.75 3.72 -15.23
N THR A 60 -27.30 2.85 -16.08
CA THR A 60 -26.79 2.71 -17.45
C THR A 60 -27.17 3.87 -18.34
N GLN A 61 -26.24 4.27 -19.20
CA GLN A 61 -26.39 5.27 -20.23
C GLN A 61 -27.17 4.73 -21.45
N PRO A 62 -27.58 5.58 -22.46
CA PRO A 62 -28.31 5.13 -23.64
C PRO A 62 -27.64 4.01 -24.45
N ASN A 63 -26.33 3.91 -24.41
CA ASN A 63 -25.54 2.84 -25.04
C ASN A 63 -25.39 1.58 -24.18
N GLY A 64 -26.08 1.52 -23.04
CA GLY A 64 -26.00 0.45 -22.05
C GLY A 64 -24.73 0.46 -21.19
N SER A 65 -23.83 1.43 -21.36
CA SER A 65 -22.61 1.51 -20.55
C SER A 65 -22.87 2.09 -19.16
N TYR A 66 -22.08 1.67 -18.20
CA TYR A 66 -22.07 2.24 -16.85
C TYR A 66 -20.65 2.37 -16.32
N SER A 67 -20.44 3.23 -15.34
CA SER A 67 -19.17 3.33 -14.61
C SER A 67 -19.41 3.71 -13.17
N PHE A 68 -18.61 3.10 -12.30
CA PHE A 68 -18.36 3.53 -10.94
C PHE A 68 -16.93 4.05 -10.86
N ASN A 69 -16.78 5.26 -10.40
CA ASN A 69 -15.48 5.86 -10.11
C ASN A 69 -15.28 5.95 -8.59
N ASN A 70 -14.03 5.94 -8.16
CA ASN A 70 -13.67 6.12 -6.76
C ASN A 70 -14.24 5.04 -5.82
N LEU A 71 -14.29 3.79 -6.28
CA LEU A 71 -14.62 2.66 -5.43
C LEU A 71 -13.46 2.37 -4.48
N ARG A 72 -13.77 1.95 -3.27
CA ARG A 72 -12.77 1.48 -2.32
C ARG A 72 -12.09 0.22 -2.85
N ILE A 73 -10.78 0.10 -2.65
CA ILE A 73 -10.03 -1.12 -2.96
C ILE A 73 -10.37 -2.25 -2.00
N GLY A 74 -10.08 -3.49 -2.40
CA GLY A 74 -10.42 -4.69 -1.63
C GLY A 74 -11.82 -5.19 -1.97
N GLY A 75 -12.45 -5.84 -1.02
CA GLY A 75 -13.75 -6.47 -1.17
C GLY A 75 -14.00 -7.49 -0.05
N PRO A 76 -14.96 -8.41 -0.24
CA PRO A 76 -15.75 -8.63 -1.46
C PRO A 76 -16.83 -7.58 -1.68
N TYR A 77 -17.13 -7.31 -2.95
CA TYR A 77 -18.28 -6.54 -3.37
C TYR A 77 -19.41 -7.47 -3.82
N VAL A 78 -20.65 -7.00 -3.62
CA VAL A 78 -21.87 -7.52 -4.25
C VAL A 78 -22.39 -6.43 -5.17
N VAL A 79 -22.56 -6.75 -6.46
CA VAL A 79 -23.09 -5.83 -7.46
C VAL A 79 -24.42 -6.36 -7.98
N GLU A 80 -25.46 -5.57 -7.79
CA GLU A 80 -26.85 -5.90 -8.17
C GLU A 80 -27.29 -5.01 -9.33
N PHE A 81 -27.89 -5.63 -10.34
CA PHE A 81 -28.44 -4.98 -11.53
C PHE A 81 -29.95 -5.19 -11.53
N SER A 82 -30.71 -4.12 -11.49
CA SER A 82 -32.18 -4.17 -11.43
C SER A 82 -32.84 -3.28 -12.49
N TYR A 83 -33.86 -3.82 -13.17
CA TYR A 83 -34.65 -3.12 -14.14
C TYR A 83 -36.09 -3.63 -14.15
N ILE A 84 -37.06 -2.75 -14.42
CA ILE A 84 -38.48 -3.11 -14.41
C ILE A 84 -38.78 -4.15 -15.50
N GLY A 85 -39.40 -5.28 -15.12
CA GLY A 85 -39.74 -6.37 -16.05
C GLY A 85 -38.60 -7.35 -16.34
N TYR A 86 -37.45 -7.21 -15.61
CA TYR A 86 -36.31 -8.10 -15.71
C TYR A 86 -35.95 -8.68 -14.36
N ASN A 87 -35.38 -9.88 -14.36
CA ASN A 87 -34.87 -10.50 -13.17
C ASN A 87 -33.65 -9.71 -12.67
N THR A 88 -33.55 -9.55 -11.33
CA THR A 88 -32.37 -8.93 -10.71
C THR A 88 -31.17 -9.85 -10.85
N GLU A 89 -30.14 -9.37 -11.53
CA GLU A 89 -28.86 -10.08 -11.67
C GLU A 89 -27.90 -9.64 -10.58
N SER A 90 -27.27 -10.59 -9.90
CA SER A 90 -26.30 -10.34 -8.82
C SER A 90 -24.94 -10.97 -9.15
N ARG A 91 -23.87 -10.23 -8.83
CA ARG A 91 -22.48 -10.68 -8.95
C ARG A 91 -21.81 -10.49 -7.60
N THR A 92 -21.31 -11.59 -7.03
CA THR A 92 -20.72 -11.62 -5.69
C THR A 92 -19.24 -11.99 -5.74
N GLY A 93 -18.50 -11.71 -4.65
CA GLY A 93 -17.09 -12.10 -4.53
C GLY A 93 -16.13 -11.23 -5.35
N ILE A 94 -16.53 -10.02 -5.76
CA ILE A 94 -15.71 -9.14 -6.56
C ILE A 94 -14.71 -8.41 -5.67
N ASN A 95 -13.41 -8.57 -5.95
CA ASN A 95 -12.33 -7.86 -5.29
C ASN A 95 -11.74 -6.81 -6.23
N LEU A 96 -11.66 -5.57 -5.76
CA LEU A 96 -11.13 -4.45 -6.53
C LEU A 96 -9.68 -4.17 -6.16
N VAL A 97 -8.85 -3.94 -7.16
CA VAL A 97 -7.44 -3.63 -6.98
C VAL A 97 -7.12 -2.19 -7.34
N LEU A 98 -6.10 -1.66 -6.67
CA LEU A 98 -5.69 -0.26 -6.76
C LEU A 98 -5.42 0.18 -8.20
N GLY A 99 -6.05 1.28 -8.61
CA GLY A 99 -5.85 1.90 -9.92
C GLY A 99 -6.36 1.09 -11.12
N GLU A 100 -7.07 -0.02 -10.89
CA GLU A 100 -7.66 -0.84 -11.95
C GLU A 100 -9.11 -0.43 -12.23
N ASP A 101 -9.52 -0.50 -13.49
CA ASP A 101 -10.92 -0.43 -13.92
C ASP A 101 -11.41 -1.83 -14.27
N LEU A 102 -12.16 -2.42 -13.34
CA LEU A 102 -12.73 -3.75 -13.55
C LEU A 102 -13.84 -3.71 -14.59
N LYS A 103 -13.70 -4.47 -15.68
CA LYS A 103 -14.74 -4.61 -16.70
C LYS A 103 -15.73 -5.71 -16.33
N LEU A 104 -16.98 -5.33 -16.05
CA LEU A 104 -18.06 -6.24 -15.68
C LEU A 104 -19.27 -6.05 -16.62
N ASN A 105 -19.36 -6.89 -17.63
CA ASN A 105 -20.51 -6.89 -18.55
C ASN A 105 -21.57 -7.87 -18.05
N VAL A 106 -22.85 -7.49 -18.17
CA VAL A 106 -23.99 -8.26 -17.68
C VAL A 106 -25.07 -8.36 -18.74
N VAL A 107 -25.66 -9.54 -18.89
CA VAL A 107 -26.84 -9.78 -19.70
C VAL A 107 -28.01 -9.99 -18.76
N MET A 108 -29.03 -9.15 -18.88
CA MET A 108 -30.26 -9.25 -18.10
C MET A 108 -31.29 -10.10 -18.84
N ARG A 109 -32.08 -10.85 -18.06
CA ARG A 109 -33.14 -11.72 -18.59
C ARG A 109 -34.49 -11.18 -18.17
N GLU A 110 -35.48 -11.23 -19.08
CA GLU A 110 -36.85 -10.85 -18.76
C GLU A 110 -37.44 -11.75 -17.66
N ASP A 111 -38.27 -11.15 -16.82
CA ASP A 111 -38.95 -11.85 -15.72
C ASP A 111 -40.07 -12.75 -16.27
N THR A 112 -39.69 -13.94 -16.69
CA THR A 112 -40.61 -15.02 -17.09
C THR A 112 -40.66 -16.07 -16.00
N GLN A 113 -41.10 -15.71 -14.78
CA GLN A 113 -41.36 -16.63 -13.65
C GLN A 113 -40.33 -17.77 -13.47
N ALA A 114 -39.07 -17.47 -13.36
CA ALA A 114 -38.01 -18.44 -13.10
C ALA A 114 -37.18 -18.05 -11.85
N LEU A 115 -36.91 -19.05 -11.05
CA LEU A 115 -36.20 -19.03 -9.78
C LEU A 115 -34.90 -18.20 -9.79
N ASP A 116 -34.66 -17.47 -8.71
CA ASP A 116 -33.41 -16.70 -8.43
C ASP A 116 -32.16 -17.58 -8.59
N GLU A 117 -31.39 -17.34 -9.63
CA GLU A 117 -30.09 -17.98 -9.82
C GLU A 117 -28.98 -17.02 -9.35
N VAL A 118 -28.36 -17.33 -8.22
CA VAL A 118 -27.16 -16.64 -7.76
C VAL A 118 -25.97 -17.13 -8.58
N VAL A 119 -25.48 -16.31 -9.51
CA VAL A 119 -24.29 -16.64 -10.27
C VAL A 119 -23.06 -16.22 -9.47
N VAL A 120 -22.33 -17.20 -8.96
CA VAL A 120 -21.01 -16.99 -8.37
C VAL A 120 -20.01 -16.72 -9.51
N VAL A 121 -19.46 -15.51 -9.57
CA VAL A 121 -18.38 -15.21 -10.51
C VAL A 121 -17.11 -15.82 -9.94
N ALA A 122 -16.56 -16.79 -10.63
CA ALA A 122 -15.23 -17.30 -10.34
C ALA A 122 -14.19 -16.16 -10.39
N ASP A 123 -13.34 -16.11 -9.39
CA ASP A 123 -12.25 -15.15 -9.24
C ASP A 123 -11.46 -15.07 -10.56
N LYS A 124 -11.56 -13.93 -11.27
CA LYS A 124 -10.65 -13.66 -12.38
C LYS A 124 -9.27 -13.57 -11.79
N ASN A 125 -8.39 -14.48 -12.19
CA ASN A 125 -6.99 -14.48 -11.76
C ASN A 125 -6.40 -13.07 -11.97
N PRO A 126 -6.03 -12.33 -10.92
CA PRO A 126 -5.56 -10.97 -11.02
C PRO A 126 -4.24 -10.84 -11.81
N ILE A 127 -3.61 -11.97 -12.13
CA ILE A 127 -2.37 -12.02 -12.93
C ILE A 127 -2.64 -11.81 -14.43
N ILE A 128 -3.86 -12.12 -14.91
CA ILE A 128 -4.22 -12.05 -16.35
C ILE A 128 -5.42 -11.12 -16.54
N SER A 129 -5.28 -9.88 -16.10
CA SER A 129 -6.30 -8.86 -16.32
C SER A 129 -5.94 -8.05 -17.57
N GLY A 130 -6.79 -8.11 -18.61
CA GLY A 130 -6.62 -7.34 -19.85
C GLY A 130 -6.89 -5.82 -19.69
N SER A 131 -7.25 -5.37 -18.49
CA SER A 131 -7.52 -3.97 -18.17
C SER A 131 -6.31 -3.19 -17.68
N ARG A 132 -5.13 -3.85 -17.54
CA ARG A 132 -3.89 -3.20 -17.12
C ARG A 132 -3.28 -2.42 -18.25
N THR A 133 -3.03 -1.13 -18.03
CA THR A 133 -2.33 -0.26 -18.96
C THR A 133 -0.91 0.01 -18.43
N GLY A 134 0.11 -0.43 -19.19
CA GLY A 134 1.52 -0.24 -18.83
C GLY A 134 2.10 -1.36 -17.96
N ALA A 135 3.42 -1.23 -17.66
CA ALA A 135 4.15 -2.18 -16.81
C ALA A 135 3.87 -1.86 -15.33
N GLN A 136 2.90 -2.55 -14.76
CA GLN A 136 2.53 -2.43 -13.35
C GLN A 136 2.37 -3.80 -12.69
N GLU A 137 2.75 -3.89 -11.42
CA GLU A 137 2.51 -5.05 -10.56
C GLU A 137 1.71 -4.61 -9.33
N ILE A 138 0.71 -5.41 -8.96
CA ILE A 138 -0.12 -5.16 -7.79
C ILE A 138 0.11 -6.28 -6.79
N ILE A 139 0.51 -5.89 -5.60
CA ILE A 139 0.79 -6.76 -4.48
C ILE A 139 -0.35 -6.57 -3.48
N THR A 140 -1.29 -7.51 -3.49
CA THR A 140 -2.44 -7.53 -2.57
C THR A 140 -2.03 -8.10 -1.22
N ARG A 141 -2.84 -7.86 -0.18
CA ARG A 141 -2.61 -8.42 1.15
C ARG A 141 -2.42 -9.94 1.11
N GLU A 142 -3.24 -10.65 0.35
CA GLU A 142 -3.15 -12.10 0.20
C GLU A 142 -1.79 -12.55 -0.37
N LYS A 143 -1.22 -11.79 -1.33
CA LYS A 143 0.13 -12.05 -1.84
C LYS A 143 1.18 -11.76 -0.76
N MET A 144 1.04 -10.67 0.01
CA MET A 144 1.98 -10.32 1.08
C MET A 144 2.03 -11.40 2.16
N ASP A 145 0.89 -11.99 2.50
CA ASP A 145 0.79 -13.03 3.52
C ASP A 145 1.37 -14.38 3.06
N LYS A 146 1.34 -14.66 1.76
CA LYS A 146 1.83 -15.93 1.17
C LYS A 146 3.30 -15.89 0.74
N LEU A 147 3.83 -14.73 0.43
CA LEU A 147 5.19 -14.61 -0.08
C LEU A 147 6.20 -14.56 1.06
N PRO A 148 7.30 -15.32 0.97
CA PRO A 148 8.36 -15.27 1.97
C PRO A 148 9.08 -13.93 1.92
N THR A 149 9.33 -13.37 3.09
CA THR A 149 10.11 -12.14 3.27
C THR A 149 11.33 -12.40 4.13
N ILE A 150 12.42 -11.69 3.88
CA ILE A 150 13.65 -11.79 4.66
C ILE A 150 13.66 -10.75 5.78
N ASN A 151 13.26 -9.51 5.47
CA ASN A 151 13.31 -8.38 6.39
C ASN A 151 11.92 -7.82 6.76
N ARG A 152 10.84 -8.44 6.27
CA ARG A 152 9.47 -7.90 6.39
C ARG A 152 9.36 -6.44 5.98
N SER A 153 10.02 -6.12 4.91
CA SER A 153 10.03 -4.77 4.34
C SER A 153 9.20 -4.70 3.06
N LEU A 154 8.74 -3.50 2.73
CA LEU A 154 8.09 -3.26 1.43
C LEU A 154 9.05 -3.59 0.29
N ASP A 155 10.35 -3.34 0.48
CA ASP A 155 11.39 -3.68 -0.49
C ASP A 155 11.42 -5.18 -0.85
N ASP A 156 11.12 -6.07 0.09
CA ASP A 156 11.14 -7.52 -0.19
C ASP A 156 10.08 -7.91 -1.23
N PHE A 157 8.95 -7.23 -1.26
CA PHE A 157 7.90 -7.46 -2.25
C PHE A 157 8.15 -6.72 -3.56
N VAL A 158 8.63 -5.49 -3.47
CA VAL A 158 8.92 -4.66 -4.63
C VAL A 158 10.03 -5.26 -5.51
N LYS A 159 10.99 -5.96 -4.91
CA LYS A 159 12.02 -6.74 -5.63
C LYS A 159 11.46 -7.85 -6.54
N LEU A 160 10.26 -8.34 -6.27
CA LEU A 160 9.60 -9.37 -7.08
C LEU A 160 9.01 -8.82 -8.38
N THR A 161 8.95 -7.50 -8.50
CA THR A 161 8.45 -6.83 -9.71
C THR A 161 9.44 -7.06 -10.87
N PRO A 162 8.97 -7.42 -12.07
CA PRO A 162 9.81 -7.49 -13.26
C PRO A 162 10.60 -6.20 -13.46
N MET A 163 11.83 -6.29 -13.97
CA MET A 163 12.75 -5.17 -14.19
C MET A 163 13.32 -4.53 -12.92
N SER A 164 13.10 -5.12 -11.73
CA SER A 164 13.76 -4.68 -10.51
C SER A 164 15.17 -5.27 -10.39
N SER A 165 16.10 -4.51 -9.86
CA SER A 165 17.42 -4.96 -9.42
C SER A 165 17.70 -4.36 -8.05
N GLY A 166 17.36 -5.09 -6.99
CA GLY A 166 17.31 -4.56 -5.63
C GLY A 166 16.26 -3.46 -5.48
N LYS A 167 16.69 -2.26 -5.15
CA LYS A 167 15.83 -1.05 -5.05
C LYS A 167 15.74 -0.25 -6.35
N ASN A 168 16.48 -0.64 -7.40
CA ASN A 168 16.55 0.05 -8.68
C ASN A 168 15.53 -0.56 -9.66
N PHE A 169 14.95 0.24 -10.54
CA PHE A 169 13.96 -0.18 -11.54
C PHE A 169 14.35 0.30 -12.93
N GLY A 170 14.26 -0.60 -13.91
CA GLY A 170 14.56 -0.27 -15.31
C GLY A 170 15.98 0.27 -15.54
N GLY A 171 16.94 -0.08 -14.69
CA GLY A 171 18.30 0.44 -14.73
C GLY A 171 18.47 1.84 -14.12
N VAL A 172 17.41 2.44 -13.58
CA VAL A 172 17.43 3.76 -12.93
C VAL A 172 17.67 3.61 -11.44
N SER A 173 18.44 4.53 -10.84
CA SER A 173 18.73 4.52 -9.40
C SER A 173 17.44 4.68 -8.58
N TYR A 174 17.37 3.99 -7.44
CA TYR A 174 16.27 4.07 -6.47
C TYR A 174 15.94 5.51 -6.00
N ARG A 175 16.88 6.43 -6.10
CA ARG A 175 16.70 7.85 -5.74
C ARG A 175 15.64 8.55 -6.59
N PHE A 176 15.36 8.01 -7.77
CA PHE A 176 14.38 8.55 -8.72
C PHE A 176 13.03 7.79 -8.66
N ASN A 177 12.85 6.94 -7.66
CA ASN A 177 11.55 6.35 -7.37
C ASN A 177 10.65 7.34 -6.63
N ASN A 178 9.35 7.24 -6.85
CA ASN A 178 8.34 7.97 -6.10
C ASN A 178 7.57 6.99 -5.21
N VAL A 179 7.69 7.16 -3.90
CA VAL A 179 6.96 6.34 -2.91
C VAL A 179 5.87 7.17 -2.29
N THR A 180 4.67 6.64 -2.35
CA THR A 180 3.49 7.29 -1.78
C THR A 180 2.69 6.32 -0.93
N VAL A 181 2.10 6.83 0.13
CA VAL A 181 1.20 6.10 1.01
C VAL A 181 -0.06 6.93 1.21
N ASP A 182 -1.21 6.37 0.89
CA ASP A 182 -2.51 7.04 0.89
C ASP A 182 -2.48 8.40 0.16
N GLY A 183 -1.68 8.48 -0.92
CA GLY A 183 -1.49 9.69 -1.70
C GLY A 183 -0.46 10.68 -1.14
N ALA A 184 0.05 10.50 0.08
CA ALA A 184 1.13 11.33 0.62
C ALA A 184 2.50 10.84 0.11
N SER A 185 3.36 11.77 -0.33
CA SER A 185 4.72 11.45 -0.78
C SER A 185 5.67 11.26 0.40
N PHE A 186 6.41 10.16 0.39
CA PHE A 186 7.45 9.82 1.36
C PHE A 186 8.87 9.94 0.78
N ASN A 187 9.03 10.69 -0.28
CA ASN A 187 10.31 10.86 -0.93
C ASN A 187 11.25 11.74 -0.10
N ASN A 188 12.54 11.41 -0.14
CA ASN A 188 13.58 12.29 0.39
C ASN A 188 13.86 13.41 -0.60
N SER A 189 13.53 14.65 -0.24
CA SER A 189 13.71 15.84 -1.09
C SER A 189 15.16 16.13 -1.45
N PHE A 190 16.13 15.62 -0.69
CA PHE A 190 17.56 15.81 -0.94
C PHE A 190 18.18 14.70 -1.83
N GLY A 191 17.42 13.62 -2.14
CA GLY A 191 17.90 12.53 -2.97
C GLY A 191 19.10 11.74 -2.40
N LEU A 192 19.42 11.92 -1.12
CA LEU A 192 20.59 11.30 -0.48
C LEU A 192 20.32 9.93 0.13
N ALA A 193 19.05 9.61 0.37
CA ALA A 193 18.62 8.34 0.96
C ALA A 193 17.49 7.70 0.15
N SER A 194 17.24 6.42 0.40
CA SER A 194 16.05 5.74 -0.13
C SER A 194 14.79 6.41 0.40
N ALA A 195 13.79 6.56 -0.46
CA ALA A 195 12.46 7.00 -0.05
C ALA A 195 11.83 6.03 0.99
N LEU A 196 12.23 4.77 0.93
CA LEU A 196 11.85 3.73 1.89
C LEU A 196 12.91 3.67 3.00
N GLY A 197 12.78 4.53 4.02
CA GLY A 197 13.58 4.49 5.22
C GLY A 197 15.00 5.05 5.09
N ALA A 198 15.19 6.32 5.40
CA ALA A 198 16.50 6.99 5.38
C ALA A 198 17.52 6.37 6.36
N SER A 199 17.06 5.67 7.39
CA SER A 199 17.86 5.04 8.44
C SER A 199 17.88 3.51 8.38
N GLY A 200 17.51 2.90 7.24
CA GLY A 200 17.40 1.44 7.12
C GLY A 200 16.08 0.88 7.66
N THR A 201 15.20 1.72 8.19
CA THR A 201 13.88 1.32 8.68
C THR A 201 12.78 1.77 7.74
N GLU A 202 11.74 0.96 7.60
CA GLU A 202 10.56 1.31 6.79
C GLU A 202 9.77 2.43 7.44
N PRO A 203 9.20 3.39 6.66
CA PRO A 203 8.41 4.48 7.22
C PRO A 203 7.07 4.01 7.78
N ILE A 204 6.53 2.92 7.26
CA ILE A 204 5.25 2.33 7.64
C ILE A 204 5.40 0.83 7.83
N SER A 205 4.70 0.30 8.85
CA SER A 205 4.63 -1.14 9.06
C SER A 205 3.98 -1.85 7.88
N LEU A 206 4.56 -2.95 7.45
CA LEU A 206 3.98 -3.82 6.42
C LEU A 206 2.58 -4.33 6.81
N GLU A 207 2.35 -4.54 8.11
CA GLU A 207 1.05 -4.97 8.64
C GLU A 207 -0.04 -3.92 8.43
N ALA A 208 0.33 -2.66 8.30
CA ALA A 208 -0.60 -1.57 8.07
C ALA A 208 -1.01 -1.42 6.58
N LEU A 209 -0.35 -2.13 5.66
CA LEU A 209 -0.62 -2.02 4.22
C LEU A 209 -1.70 -3.00 3.77
N GLU A 210 -2.63 -2.52 2.95
CA GLU A 210 -3.67 -3.31 2.28
C GLU A 210 -3.23 -3.76 0.90
N GLN A 211 -2.74 -2.81 0.09
CA GLN A 211 -2.27 -3.06 -1.26
C GLN A 211 -1.08 -2.16 -1.60
N VAL A 212 -0.20 -2.68 -2.45
CA VAL A 212 0.92 -1.93 -3.02
C VAL A 212 0.92 -2.09 -4.52
N GLN A 213 0.98 -0.98 -5.23
CA GLN A 213 1.10 -0.93 -6.68
C GLN A 213 2.50 -0.43 -7.05
N VAL A 214 3.20 -1.17 -7.89
CA VAL A 214 4.49 -0.79 -8.45
C VAL A 214 4.32 -0.53 -9.93
N MET A 215 4.66 0.68 -10.38
CA MET A 215 4.52 1.14 -11.75
C MET A 215 5.88 1.54 -12.31
N ILE A 216 6.27 1.00 -13.45
CA ILE A 216 7.56 1.32 -14.09
C ILE A 216 7.33 2.28 -15.27
N ALA A 217 6.29 2.06 -16.05
CA ALA A 217 5.96 2.89 -17.21
C ALA A 217 4.43 3.06 -17.30
N PRO A 218 3.82 3.89 -16.43
CA PRO A 218 2.39 4.12 -16.48
C PRO A 218 2.01 4.97 -17.68
N PHE A 219 0.88 4.65 -18.33
CA PHE A 219 0.27 5.49 -19.35
C PHE A 219 -0.74 6.48 -18.75
N ASP A 220 -1.09 6.35 -17.48
CA ASP A 220 -2.01 7.24 -16.78
C ASP A 220 -1.29 8.51 -16.36
N VAL A 221 -1.76 9.66 -16.83
CA VAL A 221 -1.19 11.00 -16.55
C VAL A 221 -1.25 11.41 -15.08
N ARG A 222 -2.06 10.74 -14.26
CA ARG A 222 -2.14 10.96 -12.81
C ARG A 222 -0.91 10.42 -12.08
N ASN A 223 -0.19 9.51 -12.69
CA ASN A 223 1.01 8.89 -12.14
C ASN A 223 2.25 9.59 -12.69
N GLY A 224 2.98 10.29 -11.82
CA GLY A 224 4.17 11.05 -12.20
C GLY A 224 5.15 11.24 -11.04
N GLY A 225 6.14 12.09 -11.27
CA GLY A 225 7.13 12.44 -10.24
C GLY A 225 8.25 11.41 -10.07
N PHE A 226 8.46 10.51 -11.05
CA PHE A 226 9.53 9.52 -11.04
C PHE A 226 10.05 9.24 -12.45
N THR A 227 11.29 8.75 -12.52
CA THR A 227 11.92 8.19 -13.72
C THR A 227 12.35 6.74 -13.52
N GLY A 228 12.33 6.25 -12.28
CA GLY A 228 12.49 4.86 -11.90
C GLY A 228 11.13 4.16 -11.80
N ALA A 229 10.67 3.92 -10.59
CA ALA A 229 9.34 3.34 -10.32
C ALA A 229 8.47 4.27 -9.47
N GLY A 230 7.16 4.26 -9.73
CA GLY A 230 6.15 4.73 -8.81
C GLY A 230 5.70 3.58 -7.90
N ILE A 231 5.82 3.73 -6.60
CA ILE A 231 5.39 2.78 -5.60
C ILE A 231 4.26 3.43 -4.80
N ASN A 232 3.04 3.00 -5.07
CA ASN A 232 1.86 3.55 -4.42
C ASN A 232 1.26 2.52 -3.47
N SER A 233 1.19 2.86 -2.19
CA SER A 233 0.69 1.99 -1.13
C SER A 233 -0.59 2.56 -0.55
N VAL A 234 -1.53 1.68 -0.23
CA VAL A 234 -2.76 2.06 0.49
C VAL A 234 -2.81 1.28 1.79
N THR A 235 -3.13 2.00 2.86
CA THR A 235 -3.20 1.42 4.20
C THR A 235 -4.52 0.69 4.44
N LYS A 236 -4.49 -0.24 5.39
CA LYS A 236 -5.69 -0.90 5.90
C LYS A 236 -6.66 0.09 6.53
N SER A 237 -7.91 -0.26 6.50
CA SER A 237 -8.95 0.46 7.22
C SER A 237 -9.81 -0.51 8.04
N GLY A 238 -10.62 0.03 8.95
CA GLY A 238 -11.58 -0.78 9.69
C GLY A 238 -12.74 -1.27 8.83
N SER A 239 -13.41 -2.28 9.34
CA SER A 239 -14.63 -2.89 8.79
C SER A 239 -15.73 -2.95 9.84
N ASN A 240 -16.87 -3.56 9.52
CA ASN A 240 -17.95 -3.80 10.49
C ASN A 240 -17.63 -4.85 11.56
N GLU A 241 -16.51 -5.55 11.40
CA GLU A 241 -16.00 -6.53 12.33
C GLU A 241 -14.75 -6.01 13.03
N PHE A 242 -14.58 -6.40 14.29
CA PHE A 242 -13.35 -6.11 15.02
C PHE A 242 -12.27 -7.12 14.64
N HIS A 243 -11.12 -6.61 14.23
CA HIS A 243 -9.93 -7.40 13.96
C HIS A 243 -8.80 -6.91 14.86
N ALA A 244 -8.09 -7.85 15.45
CA ALA A 244 -6.90 -7.59 16.23
C ALA A 244 -5.81 -8.58 15.85
N SER A 245 -4.59 -8.12 15.70
CA SER A 245 -3.43 -8.98 15.53
C SER A 245 -2.28 -8.53 16.42
N VAL A 246 -1.54 -9.50 16.93
CA VAL A 246 -0.28 -9.31 17.65
C VAL A 246 0.75 -10.19 16.98
N TYR A 247 1.91 -9.63 16.67
CA TYR A 247 2.96 -10.37 16.00
C TYR A 247 4.33 -10.05 16.57
N MET A 248 5.20 -11.03 16.46
CA MET A 248 6.61 -10.92 16.80
C MET A 248 7.44 -11.64 15.75
N TYR A 249 8.44 -10.96 15.25
CA TYR A 249 9.44 -11.52 14.36
C TYR A 249 10.81 -11.37 14.98
N THR A 250 11.59 -12.43 14.91
CA THR A 250 12.97 -12.40 15.37
C THR A 250 13.85 -13.06 14.33
N LYS A 251 15.05 -12.51 14.15
CA LYS A 251 16.07 -13.03 13.26
C LYS A 251 17.42 -12.92 13.96
N SER A 252 18.14 -14.03 14.02
CA SER A 252 19.45 -14.10 14.66
C SER A 252 20.37 -15.06 13.89
N PRO A 253 21.69 -15.01 14.10
CA PRO A 253 22.64 -15.92 13.46
C PRO A 253 22.33 -17.40 13.67
N SER A 254 21.79 -17.76 14.82
CA SER A 254 21.43 -19.15 15.15
C SER A 254 20.29 -19.73 14.29
N MET A 255 19.51 -18.85 13.62
CA MET A 255 18.43 -19.23 12.69
C MET A 255 18.91 -19.37 11.25
N MET A 256 20.16 -19.05 10.97
CA MET A 256 20.75 -19.13 9.63
C MET A 256 21.57 -20.41 9.47
N GLY A 257 21.54 -20.98 8.27
CA GLY A 257 22.47 -22.05 7.91
C GLY A 257 23.87 -21.46 7.69
N TYR A 258 24.86 -22.08 8.32
CA TYR A 258 26.29 -21.70 8.23
C TYR A 258 27.15 -22.73 7.49
N ARG A 259 26.53 -23.72 6.84
CA ARG A 259 27.21 -24.72 6.02
C ARG A 259 26.77 -24.62 4.58
N VAL A 260 27.73 -24.50 3.68
CA VAL A 260 27.53 -24.57 2.23
C VAL A 260 28.41 -25.68 1.71
N LYS A 261 27.79 -26.80 1.27
CA LYS A 261 28.48 -28.04 0.96
C LYS A 261 29.26 -28.52 2.20
N ASP A 262 30.59 -28.66 2.08
CA ASP A 262 31.49 -29.13 3.15
C ASP A 262 32.18 -27.96 3.92
N GLU A 263 31.94 -26.73 3.54
CA GLU A 263 32.56 -25.55 4.14
C GLU A 263 31.62 -24.89 5.16
N THR A 264 32.19 -24.49 6.30
CA THR A 264 31.50 -23.67 7.31
C THR A 264 31.76 -22.20 7.01
N ILE A 265 30.70 -21.44 6.74
CA ILE A 265 30.77 -19.99 6.52
C ILE A 265 30.62 -19.29 7.86
N GLY A 266 31.52 -18.34 8.14
CA GLY A 266 31.39 -17.45 9.31
C GLY A 266 30.15 -16.58 9.17
N VAL A 267 29.25 -16.61 10.14
CA VAL A 267 28.09 -15.73 10.19
C VAL A 267 28.39 -14.59 11.17
N SER A 268 28.27 -13.36 10.68
CA SER A 268 28.42 -12.18 11.52
C SER A 268 27.31 -12.11 12.56
N GLU A 269 27.61 -11.58 13.74
CA GLU A 269 26.60 -11.36 14.77
C GLU A 269 25.64 -10.24 14.37
N PHE A 270 24.36 -10.54 14.32
CA PHE A 270 23.28 -9.59 14.12
C PHE A 270 22.07 -9.98 14.96
N SER A 271 21.19 -9.05 15.26
CA SER A 271 19.88 -9.36 15.81
C SER A 271 18.84 -8.41 15.21
N ASN A 272 17.66 -8.96 14.92
CA ASN A 272 16.51 -8.18 14.49
C ASN A 272 15.28 -8.67 15.26
N HIS A 273 14.62 -7.76 15.95
CA HIS A 273 13.40 -8.00 16.70
C HIS A 273 12.34 -6.98 16.30
N GLN A 274 11.23 -7.48 15.80
CA GLN A 274 10.08 -6.66 15.41
C GLN A 274 8.86 -7.13 16.20
N TYR A 275 8.22 -6.22 16.90
CA TYR A 275 7.02 -6.45 17.68
C TYR A 275 5.93 -5.52 17.21
N GLY A 276 4.74 -6.03 17.00
CA GLY A 276 3.64 -5.18 16.58
C GLY A 276 2.28 -5.64 17.07
N ILE A 277 1.39 -4.65 17.09
CA ILE A 277 -0.03 -4.84 17.41
C ILE A 277 -0.85 -4.04 16.40
N SER A 278 -1.94 -4.63 15.92
CA SER A 278 -2.93 -3.88 15.16
C SER A 278 -4.33 -4.14 15.70
N LEU A 279 -5.18 -3.12 15.62
CA LEU A 279 -6.57 -3.16 16.03
C LEU A 279 -7.40 -2.35 15.04
N SER A 280 -8.50 -2.91 14.57
CA SER A 280 -9.43 -2.23 13.68
C SER A 280 -10.86 -2.64 13.95
N GLY A 281 -11.83 -1.79 13.57
CA GLY A 281 -13.23 -2.09 13.74
C GLY A 281 -14.14 -0.88 13.54
N PRO A 282 -15.45 -1.06 13.77
CA PRO A 282 -16.40 0.03 13.63
C PRO A 282 -16.47 0.87 14.93
N ILE A 283 -16.42 2.19 14.78
CA ILE A 283 -16.90 3.13 15.80
C ILE A 283 -18.42 3.25 15.66
N ILE A 284 -18.89 3.40 14.41
CA ILE A 284 -20.31 3.37 14.05
C ILE A 284 -20.46 2.42 12.85
N LYS A 285 -21.24 1.35 13.00
CA LYS A 285 -21.46 0.36 11.93
C LYS A 285 -21.91 1.04 10.64
N ASN A 286 -21.35 0.61 9.52
CA ASN A 286 -21.59 1.09 8.14
C ASN A 286 -21.22 2.55 7.90
N LYS A 287 -20.64 3.28 8.88
CA LYS A 287 -20.37 4.72 8.73
C LYS A 287 -18.99 5.16 9.15
N LEU A 288 -18.52 4.72 10.32
CA LEU A 288 -17.27 5.23 10.88
C LEU A 288 -16.44 4.08 11.41
N PHE A 289 -15.22 4.00 10.93
CA PHE A 289 -14.29 2.92 11.22
C PHE A 289 -12.96 3.49 11.72
N PHE A 290 -12.24 2.69 12.49
CA PHE A 290 -10.89 3.00 12.91
C PHE A 290 -9.93 1.87 12.55
N PHE A 291 -8.67 2.22 12.38
CA PHE A 291 -7.53 1.31 12.30
C PHE A 291 -6.37 1.91 13.07
N ILE A 292 -5.76 1.13 13.95
CA ILE A 292 -4.59 1.52 14.73
C ILE A 292 -3.54 0.42 14.57
N ASN A 293 -2.31 0.81 14.27
CA ASN A 293 -1.16 -0.09 14.23
C ASN A 293 0.00 0.53 15.01
N GLY A 294 0.63 -0.28 15.87
CA GLY A 294 1.85 0.09 16.56
C GLY A 294 2.92 -0.97 16.32
N GLU A 295 4.12 -0.57 15.96
CA GLU A 295 5.24 -1.46 15.71
C GLU A 295 6.52 -0.90 16.30
N MET A 296 7.29 -1.78 16.95
CA MET A 296 8.63 -1.54 17.45
C MET A 296 9.60 -2.39 16.68
N ASP A 297 10.65 -1.78 16.15
CA ASP A 297 11.73 -2.44 15.41
C ASP A 297 13.06 -2.17 16.09
N ARG A 298 13.81 -3.23 16.37
CA ARG A 298 15.10 -3.20 17.06
C ARG A 298 16.08 -4.03 16.27
N GLN A 299 17.02 -3.37 15.61
CA GLN A 299 18.00 -4.01 14.72
C GLN A 299 19.41 -3.73 15.22
N GLU A 300 20.21 -4.77 15.34
CA GLU A 300 21.65 -4.69 15.49
C GLU A 300 22.30 -5.33 14.27
N GLU A 301 23.13 -4.57 13.58
CA GLU A 301 23.85 -5.06 12.41
C GLU A 301 25.35 -4.88 12.58
N PRO A 302 26.17 -5.84 12.11
CA PRO A 302 27.62 -5.71 12.15
C PRO A 302 28.06 -4.60 11.19
N ILE A 303 29.07 -3.87 11.59
CA ILE A 303 29.74 -2.89 10.71
C ILE A 303 30.74 -3.63 9.83
N SER A 304 30.73 -3.31 8.53
CA SER A 304 31.61 -3.96 7.55
C SER A 304 33.10 -3.70 7.79
N TYR A 305 33.42 -2.56 8.41
CA TYR A 305 34.79 -2.15 8.71
C TYR A 305 34.95 -1.92 10.21
N THR A 306 35.65 -2.81 10.87
CA THR A 306 36.03 -2.73 12.29
C THR A 306 37.54 -2.60 12.40
N THR A 307 38.05 -2.20 13.56
CA THR A 307 39.50 -2.22 13.83
C THR A 307 40.08 -3.60 13.67
N ALA A 308 39.31 -4.67 13.94
CA ALA A 308 39.75 -6.06 13.83
C ALA A 308 39.95 -6.53 12.37
N ASN A 309 39.25 -5.93 11.38
CA ASN A 309 39.33 -6.30 9.96
C ASN A 309 39.83 -5.18 9.05
N SER A 310 40.35 -4.09 9.63
CA SER A 310 41.01 -3.00 8.93
C SER A 310 42.52 -3.06 9.16
N ALA A 311 43.27 -2.34 8.31
CA ALA A 311 44.72 -2.15 8.51
C ALA A 311 45.05 -1.16 9.63
N ALA A 312 44.05 -0.62 10.33
CA ALA A 312 44.27 0.38 11.38
C ALA A 312 44.65 -0.30 12.69
N ASP A 313 45.75 0.14 13.28
CA ASP A 313 46.19 -0.30 14.59
C ASP A 313 45.34 0.36 15.70
N ALA A 314 44.68 -0.44 16.52
CA ALA A 314 43.85 0.02 17.62
C ALA A 314 44.62 0.89 18.61
N THR A 315 45.91 0.59 18.84
CA THR A 315 46.78 1.36 19.74
C THR A 315 47.06 2.76 19.21
N VAL A 316 47.29 2.86 17.92
CA VAL A 316 47.48 4.18 17.23
C VAL A 316 46.21 5.00 17.26
N LEU A 317 45.04 4.38 17.02
CA LEU A 317 43.76 5.05 17.08
C LEU A 317 43.44 5.54 18.50
N GLN A 318 43.75 4.74 19.52
CA GLN A 318 43.59 5.16 20.90
C GLN A 318 44.48 6.34 21.24
N GLY A 319 45.78 6.28 20.88
CA GLY A 319 46.71 7.38 21.12
C GLY A 319 46.26 8.67 20.41
N LEU A 320 45.69 8.57 19.19
CA LEU A 320 45.13 9.72 18.49
C LEU A 320 43.87 10.26 19.20
N SER A 321 43.00 9.38 19.68
CA SER A 321 41.81 9.75 20.43
C SER A 321 42.16 10.50 21.72
N ASP A 322 43.16 9.97 22.48
CA ASP A 322 43.65 10.58 23.71
C ASP A 322 44.29 11.97 23.42
N PHE A 323 45.11 12.06 22.39
CA PHE A 323 45.68 13.35 21.97
C PHE A 323 44.63 14.39 21.61
N LEU A 324 43.60 13.98 20.84
CA LEU A 324 42.49 14.87 20.46
C LEU A 324 41.69 15.34 21.68
N GLY A 325 41.49 14.44 22.65
CA GLY A 325 40.79 14.75 23.89
C GLY A 325 41.58 15.68 24.82
N ASP A 326 42.84 15.31 25.10
CA ASP A 326 43.64 15.95 26.11
C ASP A 326 44.23 17.29 25.61
N GLU A 327 44.71 17.37 24.37
CA GLU A 327 45.34 18.57 23.86
C GLU A 327 44.41 19.53 23.15
N LEU A 328 43.35 19.05 22.51
CA LEU A 328 42.44 19.86 21.72
C LEU A 328 41.00 19.95 22.30
N GLY A 329 40.75 19.25 23.39
CA GLY A 329 39.41 19.20 23.97
C GLY A 329 38.32 18.64 23.03
N TYR A 330 38.73 17.87 22.02
CA TYR A 330 37.85 17.31 21.00
C TYR A 330 37.62 15.84 21.24
N ASN A 331 36.35 15.44 21.39
CA ASN A 331 35.97 14.04 21.51
C ASN A 331 35.68 13.47 20.09
N PRO A 332 36.55 12.60 19.53
CA PRO A 332 36.35 12.01 18.20
C PRO A 332 35.28 10.93 18.17
N GLY A 333 34.68 10.57 19.31
CA GLY A 333 33.76 9.45 19.43
C GLY A 333 34.48 8.11 19.63
N LYS A 334 33.73 7.01 19.45
CA LYS A 334 34.26 5.66 19.58
C LYS A 334 34.69 5.12 18.23
N PHE A 335 35.90 4.62 18.12
CA PHE A 335 36.44 3.97 16.91
C PHE A 335 36.34 2.43 16.93
N ASP A 336 36.03 1.82 18.10
CA ASP A 336 35.89 0.39 18.32
C ASP A 336 34.45 -0.13 18.22
N VAL A 337 33.61 0.59 17.48
CA VAL A 337 32.22 0.20 17.27
C VAL A 337 32.14 -1.01 16.34
N ASN A 338 31.60 -2.11 16.83
CA ASN A 338 31.45 -3.36 16.08
C ASN A 338 30.05 -3.56 15.48
N LYS A 339 29.08 -2.83 16.00
CA LYS A 339 27.66 -2.98 15.65
C LYS A 339 27.01 -1.60 15.53
N THR A 340 26.07 -1.49 14.61
CA THR A 340 25.12 -0.37 14.55
C THR A 340 23.81 -0.81 15.17
N ASN A 341 23.23 0.03 16.01
CA ASN A 341 21.91 -0.17 16.60
C ASN A 341 20.91 0.77 15.94
N THR A 342 19.91 0.20 15.29
CA THR A 342 18.81 0.94 14.71
C THR A 342 17.54 0.63 15.48
N GLN A 343 16.86 1.69 15.92
CA GLN A 343 15.59 1.60 16.64
C GLN A 343 14.55 2.45 15.92
N ALA A 344 13.40 1.87 15.65
CA ALA A 344 12.27 2.57 15.08
C ALA A 344 10.98 2.18 15.79
N ASP A 345 10.22 3.18 16.19
CA ASP A 345 8.89 3.02 16.74
C ASP A 345 7.91 3.69 15.77
N ARG A 346 6.92 2.93 15.32
CA ARG A 346 5.93 3.37 14.32
C ARG A 346 4.55 3.27 14.93
N ILE A 347 3.79 4.33 14.81
CA ILE A 347 2.38 4.35 15.21
C ILE A 347 1.60 4.96 14.06
N LEU A 348 0.61 4.21 13.59
CA LEU A 348 -0.36 4.67 12.59
C LEU A 348 -1.75 4.59 13.19
N SER A 349 -2.50 5.67 13.10
CA SER A 349 -3.90 5.72 13.50
C SER A 349 -4.71 6.37 12.40
N LEU A 350 -5.73 5.70 11.93
CA LEU A 350 -6.59 6.14 10.84
C LEU A 350 -8.05 6.07 11.26
N ILE A 351 -8.82 7.04 10.82
CA ILE A 351 -10.27 7.07 10.94
C ILE A 351 -10.85 7.23 9.54
N HIS A 352 -11.73 6.31 9.17
CA HIS A 352 -12.37 6.30 7.85
C HIS A 352 -13.87 6.54 7.99
N ILE A 353 -14.37 7.51 7.23
CA ILE A 353 -15.80 7.80 7.10
C ILE A 353 -16.28 7.15 5.80
N SER A 354 -17.34 6.37 5.90
CA SER A 354 -18.00 5.78 4.73
C SER A 354 -19.20 6.63 4.37
N GLU A 355 -19.11 7.35 3.25
CA GLU A 355 -20.22 8.10 2.71
C GLU A 355 -20.82 7.33 1.52
N PRO A 356 -22.12 6.99 1.55
CA PRO A 356 -22.79 6.38 0.40
C PRO A 356 -22.86 7.41 -0.74
N THR A 357 -22.50 6.98 -1.94
CA THR A 357 -22.66 7.81 -3.14
C THR A 357 -24.14 7.99 -3.41
N ARG A 358 -24.65 9.20 -3.24
CA ARG A 358 -26.02 9.52 -3.64
C ARG A 358 -26.06 9.73 -5.16
N LEU A 359 -27.07 9.16 -5.82
CA LEU A 359 -27.38 9.49 -7.20
C LEU A 359 -27.65 11.01 -7.28
N GLN A 360 -26.75 11.75 -7.89
CA GLN A 360 -27.06 13.09 -8.33
C GLN A 360 -27.90 12.94 -9.60
N LEU A 361 -29.19 13.23 -9.48
CA LEU A 361 -30.04 13.45 -10.67
C LEU A 361 -29.44 14.62 -11.44
N ILE A 362 -28.83 14.33 -12.58
CA ILE A 362 -28.45 15.35 -13.56
C ILE A 362 -29.75 15.80 -14.17
N SER A 363 -30.22 16.95 -13.73
CA SER A 363 -31.36 17.68 -14.32
C SER A 363 -30.97 18.29 -15.66
#